data_730517e53e0a4a82cd16baad89253d9d
#
_entry.id   730517e53e0a4a82cd16baad89253d9d
#
_cell.length_a   1.000
_cell.length_b   1.000
_cell.length_c   1.000
_cell.angle_alpha   90.00
_cell.angle_beta   90.00
_cell.angle_gamma   90.00
#
_symmetry.space_group_name_H-M   'P 1'
#
loop_
_entity.id
_entity.type
_entity.pdbx_description
1 polymer ?
#
loop_
_entity_poly.entity_id
_entity_poly.type
_entity_poly.pdbx_seq_one_letter_code
_entity_poly.pdbx_strand_id
1 'polypeptide(L)'
;HLATRTALHAQNVITPMTEFGHNIGDDYWLATYTELTAYWQKLASESPRMVLDTIGYTAEGRPHLMAIITSPANHANLEQHKTNARRLALANDISETEARELSQTAKAVVWIDGGLHATEVLGAAQLMEMAYQMVSLDDAETQRFLDDVVTLLVHANPDGMELVSGWYMREPDPMQRSTGGIPRLYQKYVGHDNNRDSYMVTQPETENISRIMFREWYPQIMYNHHQTGPSGTVLF
;
A
#
# COMPACT_ATOMS: atom_id res chain seq x y z
N HIS A 1 18.50 -38.92 -7.63
CA HIS A 1 18.67 -37.72 -6.78
C HIS A 1 17.27 -37.24 -6.39
N LEU A 2 16.81 -37.63 -5.20
CA LEU A 2 15.66 -36.98 -4.56
C LEU A 2 16.11 -35.58 -4.12
N ALA A 3 15.60 -34.56 -4.79
CA ALA A 3 15.67 -33.20 -4.29
C ALA A 3 14.79 -33.14 -3.03
N THR A 4 15.41 -33.04 -1.86
CA THR A 4 14.76 -32.64 -0.62
C THR A 4 14.14 -31.27 -0.87
N ARG A 5 12.82 -31.20 -1.01
CA ARG A 5 12.09 -29.93 -0.89
C ARG A 5 12.29 -29.49 0.56
N THR A 6 13.17 -28.52 0.76
CA THR A 6 13.24 -27.75 2.00
C THR A 6 11.84 -27.15 2.19
N ALA A 7 11.17 -27.54 3.26
CA ALA A 7 9.90 -26.90 3.63
C ALA A 7 10.21 -25.42 3.87
N LEU A 8 9.66 -24.57 3.02
CA LEU A 8 9.72 -23.13 3.17
C LEU A 8 8.98 -22.80 4.48
N HIS A 9 9.70 -22.36 5.48
CA HIS A 9 9.11 -21.92 6.73
C HIS A 9 8.45 -20.57 6.47
N ALA A 10 7.13 -20.56 6.22
CA ALA A 10 6.35 -19.35 6.27
C ALA A 10 6.54 -18.69 7.66
N GLN A 11 6.73 -17.39 7.72
CA GLN A 11 6.74 -16.69 9.01
C GLN A 11 5.38 -16.88 9.68
N ASN A 12 5.39 -17.04 11.00
CA ASN A 12 4.18 -17.34 11.77
C ASN A 12 3.45 -16.02 12.05
N VAL A 13 2.86 -15.44 11.01
CA VAL A 13 2.03 -14.24 11.12
C VAL A 13 0.55 -14.59 11.02
N ILE A 14 -0.30 -13.79 11.65
CA ILE A 14 -1.75 -14.00 11.65
C ILE A 14 -2.31 -13.94 10.22
N THR A 15 -3.07 -14.96 9.83
CA THR A 15 -3.70 -15.03 8.51
C THR A 15 -4.95 -14.16 8.44
N PRO A 16 -5.35 -13.68 7.24
CA PRO A 16 -6.63 -12.97 7.08
C PRO A 16 -7.82 -13.77 7.61
N MET A 17 -7.88 -15.07 7.32
CA MET A 17 -8.94 -15.95 7.82
C MET A 17 -9.00 -15.98 9.35
N THR A 18 -7.86 -15.97 10.03
CA THR A 18 -7.82 -15.96 11.51
C THR A 18 -8.23 -14.61 12.07
N GLU A 19 -7.84 -13.51 11.41
CA GLU A 19 -8.14 -12.16 11.87
C GLU A 19 -9.59 -11.76 11.62
N PHE A 20 -10.10 -12.02 10.41
CA PHE A 20 -11.39 -11.49 9.95
C PHE A 20 -12.49 -12.55 9.87
N GLY A 21 -12.14 -13.85 9.94
CA GLY A 21 -13.08 -14.93 9.57
C GLY A 21 -13.34 -15.03 8.07
N HIS A 22 -12.58 -14.29 7.25
CA HIS A 22 -12.66 -14.20 5.80
C HIS A 22 -11.26 -14.19 5.19
N ASN A 23 -11.12 -14.69 3.96
CA ASN A 23 -9.95 -14.38 3.15
C ASN A 23 -10.11 -13.01 2.49
N ILE A 24 -9.01 -12.36 2.17
CA ILE A 24 -9.06 -11.13 1.41
C ILE A 24 -9.62 -11.44 0.02
N GLY A 25 -10.64 -10.70 -0.38
CA GLY A 25 -11.33 -10.91 -1.65
C GLY A 25 -12.48 -11.92 -1.62
N ASP A 26 -12.82 -12.48 -0.46
CA ASP A 26 -14.04 -13.30 -0.33
C ASP A 26 -15.28 -12.51 -0.74
N ASP A 27 -16.22 -13.19 -1.38
CA ASP A 27 -17.48 -12.59 -1.83
C ASP A 27 -18.26 -11.98 -0.67
N TYR A 28 -18.88 -10.85 -0.93
CA TYR A 28 -19.78 -10.14 0.00
C TYR A 28 -19.13 -9.67 1.31
N TRP A 29 -17.81 -9.56 1.37
CA TRP A 29 -17.09 -9.01 2.51
C TRP A 29 -16.14 -7.90 2.11
N LEU A 30 -16.15 -6.79 2.86
CA LEU A 30 -15.23 -5.68 2.70
C LEU A 30 -14.71 -5.24 4.08
N ALA A 31 -13.40 -5.21 4.24
CA ALA A 31 -12.77 -4.62 5.41
C ALA A 31 -12.90 -3.10 5.40
N THR A 32 -13.09 -2.51 6.58
CA THR A 32 -12.97 -1.07 6.81
C THR A 32 -11.51 -0.64 6.89
N TYR A 33 -11.24 0.66 6.81
CA TYR A 33 -9.86 1.17 7.03
C TYR A 33 -9.40 0.94 8.47
N THR A 34 -10.32 0.99 9.42
CA THR A 34 -10.04 0.64 10.82
C THR A 34 -9.54 -0.79 10.95
N GLU A 35 -10.18 -1.74 10.28
CA GLU A 35 -9.75 -3.15 10.27
C GLU A 35 -8.42 -3.33 9.51
N LEU A 36 -8.23 -2.66 8.37
CA LEU A 36 -6.96 -2.69 7.65
C LEU A 36 -5.80 -2.22 8.54
N THR A 37 -5.98 -1.09 9.23
CA THR A 37 -4.92 -0.53 10.07
C THR A 37 -4.61 -1.43 11.27
N ALA A 38 -5.62 -2.01 11.90
CA ALA A 38 -5.44 -2.97 12.99
C ALA A 38 -4.69 -4.23 12.52
N TYR A 39 -5.04 -4.73 11.34
CA TYR A 39 -4.36 -5.88 10.75
C TYR A 39 -2.91 -5.58 10.40
N TRP A 40 -2.63 -4.44 9.76
CA TRP A 40 -1.26 -4.03 9.47
C TRP A 40 -0.41 -3.86 10.73
N GLN A 41 -0.99 -3.33 11.82
CA GLN A 41 -0.30 -3.25 13.12
C GLN A 41 0.08 -4.63 13.66
N LYS A 42 -0.80 -5.63 13.52
CA LYS A 42 -0.49 -7.01 13.90
C LYS A 42 0.63 -7.59 13.04
N LEU A 43 0.53 -7.49 11.72
CA LEU A 43 1.56 -7.96 10.80
C LEU A 43 2.93 -7.34 11.11
N ALA A 44 2.98 -6.03 11.35
CA ALA A 44 4.22 -5.34 11.71
C ALA A 44 4.77 -5.75 13.08
N SER A 45 3.91 -6.15 14.03
CA SER A 45 4.35 -6.65 15.33
C SER A 45 4.89 -8.09 15.28
N GLU A 46 4.45 -8.87 14.29
CA GLU A 46 4.76 -10.29 14.14
C GLU A 46 5.88 -10.57 13.13
N SER A 47 6.20 -9.59 12.26
CA SER A 47 7.23 -9.76 11.24
C SER A 47 8.24 -8.61 11.21
N PRO A 48 9.55 -8.91 11.24
CA PRO A 48 10.60 -7.89 11.09
C PRO A 48 10.73 -7.35 9.65
N ARG A 49 9.89 -7.83 8.72
CA ARG A 49 9.87 -7.39 7.32
C ARG A 49 9.00 -6.15 7.09
N MET A 50 8.24 -5.71 8.08
CA MET A 50 7.30 -4.61 7.98
C MET A 50 7.41 -3.64 9.14
N VAL A 51 7.44 -2.36 8.83
CA VAL A 51 7.24 -1.28 9.80
C VAL A 51 6.15 -0.35 9.30
N LEU A 52 5.47 0.32 10.23
CA LEU A 52 4.45 1.31 9.90
C LEU A 52 4.93 2.71 10.22
N ASP A 53 4.64 3.63 9.31
CA ASP A 53 4.83 5.06 9.51
C ASP A 53 3.48 5.78 9.40
N THR A 54 3.24 6.77 10.26
CA THR A 54 2.08 7.65 10.16
C THR A 54 2.48 8.87 9.34
N ILE A 55 2.17 8.84 8.06
CA ILE A 55 2.55 9.89 7.10
C ILE A 55 1.69 11.16 7.21
N GLY A 56 0.77 11.23 8.13
CA GLY A 56 -0.09 12.36 8.40
C GLY A 56 -1.48 11.93 8.84
N TYR A 57 -2.44 12.82 8.66
CA TYR A 57 -3.84 12.56 8.99
C TYR A 57 -4.74 12.91 7.80
N THR A 58 -5.88 12.23 7.73
CA THR A 58 -6.90 12.46 6.71
C THR A 58 -7.78 13.66 7.05
N ALA A 59 -8.65 14.05 6.12
CA ALA A 59 -9.63 15.10 6.32
C ALA A 59 -10.59 14.83 7.49
N GLU A 60 -10.84 13.57 7.86
CA GLU A 60 -11.65 13.16 9.00
C GLU A 60 -10.81 12.82 10.25
N GLY A 61 -9.51 13.09 10.22
CA GLY A 61 -8.60 12.93 11.35
C GLY A 61 -8.13 11.50 11.61
N ARG A 62 -8.26 10.57 10.64
CA ARG A 62 -7.69 9.23 10.76
C ARG A 62 -6.19 9.25 10.50
N PRO A 63 -5.39 8.44 11.23
CA PRO A 63 -3.98 8.27 10.86
C PRO A 63 -3.86 7.76 9.42
N HIS A 64 -3.08 8.43 8.59
CA HIS A 64 -2.75 7.98 7.24
C HIS A 64 -1.48 7.14 7.32
N LEU A 65 -1.64 5.81 7.25
CA LEU A 65 -0.53 4.88 7.43
C LEU A 65 0.16 4.55 6.12
N MET A 66 1.47 4.40 6.21
CA MET A 66 2.30 3.79 5.17
C MET A 66 2.98 2.55 5.75
N ALA A 67 2.84 1.42 5.07
CA ALA A 67 3.60 0.22 5.38
C ALA A 67 4.88 0.20 4.55
N ILE A 68 6.03 0.08 5.23
CA ILE A 68 7.35 -0.07 4.62
C ILE A 68 7.71 -1.54 4.74
N ILE A 69 7.81 -2.23 3.60
CA ILE A 69 8.07 -3.66 3.55
C ILE A 69 9.36 -3.91 2.79
N THR A 70 10.31 -4.56 3.46
CA THR A 70 11.63 -4.92 2.92
C THR A 70 12.30 -5.94 3.83
N SER A 71 13.53 -6.39 3.52
CA SER A 71 14.27 -7.29 4.42
C SER A 71 14.69 -6.57 5.71
N PRO A 72 14.87 -7.32 6.82
CA PRO A 72 15.35 -6.73 8.08
C PRO A 72 16.70 -6.00 7.94
N ALA A 73 17.56 -6.45 7.03
CA ALA A 73 18.84 -5.79 6.75
C ALA A 73 18.62 -4.41 6.10
N ASN A 74 17.64 -4.29 5.21
CA ASN A 74 17.28 -3.02 4.59
C ASN A 74 16.59 -2.08 5.59
N HIS A 75 15.76 -2.61 6.51
CA HIS A 75 15.15 -1.80 7.57
C HIS A 75 16.19 -1.10 8.45
N ALA A 76 17.33 -1.75 8.72
CA ALA A 76 18.41 -1.13 9.45
C ALA A 76 19.08 0.05 8.73
N ASN A 77 18.82 0.23 7.43
CA ASN A 77 19.47 1.19 6.55
C ASN A 77 18.50 2.09 5.77
N LEU A 78 17.27 2.28 6.23
CA LEU A 78 16.23 3.04 5.50
C LEU A 78 16.67 4.45 5.15
N GLU A 79 17.32 5.18 6.04
CA GLU A 79 17.79 6.54 5.76
C GLU A 79 18.86 6.58 4.65
N GLN A 80 19.71 5.54 4.57
CA GLN A 80 20.64 5.42 3.45
C GLN A 80 19.92 5.17 2.13
N HIS A 81 18.86 4.34 2.14
CA HIS A 81 18.05 4.09 0.94
C HIS A 81 17.33 5.35 0.47
N LYS A 82 16.74 6.13 1.38
CA LYS A 82 16.16 7.46 1.06
C LYS A 82 17.21 8.40 0.45
N THR A 83 18.39 8.47 1.06
CA THR A 83 19.48 9.31 0.58
C THR A 83 19.91 8.92 -0.82
N ASN A 84 20.06 7.63 -1.08
CA ASN A 84 20.46 7.10 -2.38
C ASN A 84 19.38 7.42 -3.45
N ALA A 85 18.11 7.16 -3.13
CA ALA A 85 17.00 7.46 -4.02
C ALA A 85 16.93 8.97 -4.35
N ARG A 86 17.09 9.83 -3.34
CA ARG A 86 17.12 11.28 -3.52
C ARG A 86 18.29 11.73 -4.40
N ARG A 87 19.51 11.21 -4.18
CA ARG A 87 20.69 11.57 -4.98
C ARG A 87 20.50 11.20 -6.45
N LEU A 88 19.96 10.02 -6.72
CA LEU A 88 19.67 9.57 -8.08
C LEU A 88 18.55 10.41 -8.74
N ALA A 89 17.49 10.72 -8.00
CA ALA A 89 16.35 11.46 -8.52
C ALA A 89 16.67 12.92 -8.86
N LEU A 90 17.42 13.60 -7.98
CA LEU A 90 17.72 15.02 -8.15
C LEU A 90 18.95 15.27 -9.03
N ALA A 91 19.91 14.34 -9.04
CA ALA A 91 21.15 14.39 -9.82
C ALA A 91 21.97 15.69 -9.69
N ASN A 92 21.81 16.44 -8.58
CA ASN A 92 22.42 17.76 -8.42
C ASN A 92 23.91 17.71 -8.05
N ASP A 93 24.29 16.73 -7.22
CA ASP A 93 25.64 16.62 -6.63
C ASP A 93 26.23 15.20 -6.86
N ILE A 94 26.05 14.68 -8.05
CA ILE A 94 26.51 13.34 -8.40
C ILE A 94 27.00 13.33 -9.86
N SER A 95 28.19 12.78 -10.10
CA SER A 95 28.71 12.55 -11.44
C SER A 95 28.00 11.36 -12.11
N GLU A 96 28.08 11.27 -13.44
CA GLU A 96 27.50 10.14 -14.18
C GLU A 96 28.11 8.79 -13.73
N THR A 97 29.42 8.75 -13.46
CA THR A 97 30.08 7.54 -12.98
C THR A 97 29.54 7.13 -11.62
N GLU A 98 29.47 8.05 -10.66
CA GLU A 98 28.90 7.79 -9.32
C GLU A 98 27.43 7.38 -9.39
N ALA A 99 26.64 8.01 -10.29
CA ALA A 99 25.24 7.64 -10.49
C ALA A 99 25.08 6.20 -10.98
N ARG A 100 25.93 5.77 -11.92
CA ARG A 100 25.97 4.39 -12.43
C ARG A 100 26.36 3.40 -11.31
N GLU A 101 27.39 3.69 -10.54
CA GLU A 101 27.82 2.86 -9.42
C GLU A 101 26.74 2.77 -8.35
N LEU A 102 26.15 3.91 -7.99
CA LEU A 102 25.06 3.96 -7.01
C LEU A 102 23.82 3.20 -7.46
N SER A 103 23.44 3.29 -8.74
CA SER A 103 22.29 2.56 -9.30
C SER A 103 22.45 1.05 -9.27
N GLN A 104 23.69 0.53 -9.27
CA GLN A 104 23.96 -0.91 -9.19
C GLN A 104 23.89 -1.45 -7.75
N THR A 105 24.05 -0.60 -6.75
CA THR A 105 24.15 -1.02 -5.36
C THR A 105 22.97 -0.54 -4.49
N ALA A 106 22.28 0.51 -4.91
CA ALA A 106 21.11 1.03 -4.22
C ALA A 106 19.91 0.08 -4.35
N LYS A 107 19.06 0.08 -3.34
CA LYS A 107 17.77 -0.61 -3.40
C LYS A 107 16.76 0.21 -4.20
N ALA A 108 15.92 -0.46 -4.98
CA ALA A 108 14.80 0.19 -5.64
C ALA A 108 13.73 0.58 -4.61
N VAL A 109 13.20 1.77 -4.72
CA VAL A 109 12.05 2.20 -3.93
C VAL A 109 10.81 2.13 -4.82
N VAL A 110 9.83 1.36 -4.41
CA VAL A 110 8.58 1.14 -5.14
C VAL A 110 7.42 1.63 -4.30
N TRP A 111 6.67 2.59 -4.85
CA TRP A 111 5.43 3.07 -4.28
C TRP A 111 4.25 2.29 -4.86
N ILE A 112 3.38 1.79 -4.00
CA ILE A 112 2.14 1.11 -4.38
C ILE A 112 1.00 1.69 -3.56
N ASP A 113 0.04 2.28 -4.22
CA ASP A 113 -1.20 2.71 -3.58
C ASP A 113 -2.44 2.15 -4.27
N GLY A 114 -3.55 2.20 -3.56
CA GLY A 114 -4.86 1.78 -4.05
C GLY A 114 -5.98 2.41 -3.25
N GLY A 115 -7.20 2.26 -3.73
CA GLY A 115 -8.39 2.74 -3.05
C GLY A 115 -8.60 4.25 -3.12
N LEU A 116 -7.97 4.96 -4.05
CA LEU A 116 -8.18 6.39 -4.28
C LEU A 116 -9.66 6.67 -4.53
N HIS A 117 -10.27 5.99 -5.49
CA HIS A 117 -11.73 5.91 -5.59
C HIS A 117 -12.22 4.78 -4.69
N ALA A 118 -12.78 5.10 -3.56
CA ALA A 118 -13.10 4.11 -2.53
C ALA A 118 -14.14 3.04 -2.94
N THR A 119 -14.91 3.28 -4.00
CA THR A 119 -15.82 2.31 -4.59
C THR A 119 -15.11 1.27 -5.48
N GLU A 120 -13.84 1.49 -5.80
CA GLU A 120 -12.96 0.55 -6.48
C GLU A 120 -12.27 -0.36 -5.43
N VAL A 121 -13.06 -1.20 -4.79
CA VAL A 121 -12.71 -1.93 -3.56
C VAL A 121 -11.52 -2.89 -3.69
N LEU A 122 -11.20 -3.32 -4.91
CA LEU A 122 -10.10 -4.26 -5.14
C LEU A 122 -8.74 -3.68 -4.76
N GLY A 123 -8.55 -2.35 -4.90
CA GLY A 123 -7.30 -1.70 -4.51
C GLY A 123 -6.99 -1.84 -3.02
N ALA A 124 -8.01 -1.71 -2.15
CA ALA A 124 -7.85 -1.93 -0.72
C ALA A 124 -7.55 -3.41 -0.40
N ALA A 125 -8.29 -4.34 -1.02
CA ALA A 125 -8.06 -5.77 -0.87
C ALA A 125 -6.64 -6.17 -1.30
N GLN A 126 -6.16 -5.67 -2.44
CA GLN A 126 -4.81 -5.92 -2.92
C GLN A 126 -3.74 -5.46 -1.92
N LEU A 127 -3.88 -4.28 -1.33
CA LEU A 127 -2.91 -3.77 -0.35
C LEU A 127 -2.83 -4.66 0.89
N MET A 128 -3.97 -5.16 1.37
CA MET A 128 -4.03 -6.06 2.52
C MET A 128 -3.38 -7.41 2.21
N GLU A 129 -3.76 -8.02 1.09
CA GLU A 129 -3.24 -9.32 0.66
C GLU A 129 -1.74 -9.24 0.36
N MET A 130 -1.29 -8.21 -0.34
CA MET A 130 0.12 -8.00 -0.65
C MET A 130 0.96 -7.82 0.62
N ALA A 131 0.50 -7.03 1.60
CA ALA A 131 1.18 -6.89 2.88
C ALA A 131 1.34 -8.26 3.57
N TYR A 132 0.25 -9.05 3.64
CA TYR A 132 0.28 -10.39 4.22
C TYR A 132 1.26 -11.32 3.50
N GLN A 133 1.19 -11.41 2.17
CA GLN A 133 2.07 -12.29 1.40
C GLN A 133 3.54 -11.91 1.56
N MET A 134 3.88 -10.63 1.44
CA MET A 134 5.27 -10.15 1.55
C MET A 134 5.88 -10.42 2.94
N VAL A 135 5.07 -10.41 4.00
CA VAL A 135 5.59 -10.68 5.36
C VAL A 135 5.55 -12.15 5.74
N SER A 136 4.72 -12.98 5.09
CA SER A 136 4.50 -14.38 5.45
C SER A 136 5.25 -15.38 4.56
N LEU A 137 5.35 -15.12 3.25
CA LEU A 137 5.98 -16.04 2.31
C LEU A 137 7.51 -16.06 2.46
N ASP A 138 8.10 -17.24 2.23
CA ASP A 138 9.54 -17.46 2.39
C ASP A 138 10.15 -18.16 1.16
N ASP A 139 9.49 -18.05 0.01
CA ASP A 139 10.02 -18.52 -1.27
C ASP A 139 11.14 -17.61 -1.80
N ALA A 140 11.91 -18.12 -2.75
CA ALA A 140 13.08 -17.43 -3.27
C ALA A 140 12.75 -16.11 -3.99
N GLU A 141 11.56 -16.01 -4.58
CA GLU A 141 11.13 -14.78 -5.26
C GLU A 141 10.78 -13.69 -4.25
N THR A 142 10.00 -14.02 -3.21
CA THR A 142 9.68 -13.11 -2.12
C THR A 142 10.93 -12.62 -1.42
N GLN A 143 11.90 -13.52 -1.11
CA GLN A 143 13.16 -13.13 -0.51
C GLN A 143 13.95 -12.16 -1.42
N ARG A 144 14.04 -12.43 -2.71
CA ARG A 144 14.71 -11.53 -3.66
C ARG A 144 14.05 -10.16 -3.70
N PHE A 145 12.71 -10.07 -3.72
CA PHE A 145 12.02 -8.78 -3.64
C PHE A 145 12.33 -8.03 -2.35
N LEU A 146 12.28 -8.72 -1.21
CA LEU A 146 12.60 -8.10 0.08
C LEU A 146 14.04 -7.60 0.15
N ASP A 147 14.98 -8.32 -0.46
CA ASP A 147 16.39 -7.93 -0.45
C ASP A 147 16.70 -6.78 -1.40
N ASP A 148 16.04 -6.73 -2.56
CA ASP A 148 16.37 -5.76 -3.62
C ASP A 148 15.50 -4.51 -3.60
N VAL A 149 14.33 -4.55 -2.94
CA VAL A 149 13.31 -3.51 -3.00
C VAL A 149 12.87 -3.04 -1.62
N VAL A 150 12.67 -1.74 -1.48
CA VAL A 150 11.90 -1.12 -0.40
C VAL A 150 10.52 -0.79 -0.94
N THR A 151 9.50 -1.53 -0.51
CA THR A 151 8.12 -1.36 -0.94
C THR A 151 7.37 -0.46 0.04
N LEU A 152 6.72 0.57 -0.47
CA LEU A 152 5.89 1.51 0.28
C LEU A 152 4.44 1.28 -0.11
N LEU A 153 3.62 0.75 0.81
CA LEU A 153 2.20 0.52 0.59
C LEU A 153 1.37 1.59 1.30
N VAL A 154 0.45 2.22 0.58
CA VAL A 154 -0.42 3.27 1.12
C VAL A 154 -1.84 3.10 0.63
N HIS A 155 -2.83 3.21 1.51
CA HIS A 155 -4.22 3.36 1.09
C HIS A 155 -4.49 4.84 0.81
N ALA A 156 -4.78 5.18 -0.45
CA ALA A 156 -4.82 6.59 -0.88
C ALA A 156 -6.00 7.40 -0.35
N ASN A 157 -7.10 6.74 0.08
CA ASN A 157 -8.31 7.40 0.60
C ASN A 157 -8.88 6.64 1.81
N PRO A 158 -8.27 6.76 3.00
CA PRO A 158 -8.72 6.08 4.21
C PRO A 158 -10.16 6.39 4.61
N ASP A 159 -10.58 7.65 4.52
CA ASP A 159 -11.93 8.08 4.87
C ASP A 159 -12.97 7.49 3.93
N GLY A 160 -12.62 7.37 2.66
CA GLY A 160 -13.46 6.73 1.67
C GLY A 160 -13.61 5.24 1.90
N MET A 161 -12.54 4.53 2.22
CA MET A 161 -12.60 3.11 2.55
C MET A 161 -13.50 2.84 3.77
N GLU A 162 -13.33 3.62 4.83
CA GLU A 162 -14.16 3.51 6.03
C GLU A 162 -15.65 3.71 5.70
N LEU A 163 -15.96 4.74 4.91
CA LEU A 163 -17.33 5.04 4.50
C LEU A 163 -17.94 3.94 3.63
N VAL A 164 -17.26 3.55 2.56
CA VAL A 164 -17.81 2.62 1.55
C VAL A 164 -17.94 1.21 2.10
N SER A 165 -16.93 0.73 2.79
CA SER A 165 -16.96 -0.60 3.40
C SER A 165 -18.00 -0.68 4.52
N GLY A 166 -18.05 0.33 5.41
CA GLY A 166 -19.07 0.39 6.46
C GLY A 166 -20.49 0.50 5.88
N TRP A 167 -20.67 1.25 4.79
CA TRP A 167 -21.95 1.32 4.08
C TRP A 167 -22.36 -0.02 3.49
N TYR A 168 -21.44 -0.72 2.83
CA TYR A 168 -21.65 -2.03 2.23
C TYR A 168 -22.01 -3.08 3.29
N MET A 169 -21.22 -3.16 4.36
CA MET A 169 -21.36 -4.17 5.41
C MET A 169 -22.57 -3.94 6.35
N ARG A 170 -23.17 -2.75 6.36
CA ARG A 170 -24.39 -2.47 7.16
C ARG A 170 -25.63 -3.25 6.70
N GLU A 171 -25.63 -3.69 5.42
CA GLU A 171 -26.73 -4.49 4.88
C GLU A 171 -26.56 -5.95 5.31
N PRO A 172 -27.51 -6.49 6.12
CA PRO A 172 -27.39 -7.85 6.64
C PRO A 172 -27.52 -8.92 5.56
N ASP A 173 -28.34 -8.70 4.52
CA ASP A 173 -28.46 -9.63 3.40
C ASP A 173 -27.31 -9.43 2.41
N PRO A 174 -26.36 -10.39 2.31
CA PRO A 174 -25.23 -10.26 1.40
C PRO A 174 -25.62 -9.98 -0.05
N MET A 175 -26.76 -10.51 -0.50
CA MET A 175 -27.24 -10.34 -1.87
C MET A 175 -27.77 -8.94 -2.15
N GLN A 176 -28.05 -8.14 -1.14
CA GLN A 176 -28.52 -6.76 -1.25
C GLN A 176 -27.38 -5.75 -1.02
N ARG A 177 -26.19 -6.20 -0.65
CA ARG A 177 -25.03 -5.33 -0.43
C ARG A 177 -24.64 -4.60 -1.72
N SER A 178 -24.36 -3.31 -1.60
CA SER A 178 -23.95 -2.47 -2.73
C SER A 178 -23.00 -1.36 -2.26
N THR A 179 -21.98 -1.08 -3.07
CA THR A 179 -21.12 0.10 -2.92
C THR A 179 -21.76 1.37 -3.47
N GLY A 180 -22.92 1.27 -4.12
CA GLY A 180 -23.69 2.40 -4.61
C GLY A 180 -24.57 3.04 -3.54
N GLY A 181 -25.05 4.25 -3.81
CA GLY A 181 -25.99 4.96 -2.94
C GLY A 181 -25.41 5.39 -1.60
N ILE A 182 -24.10 5.55 -1.49
CA ILE A 182 -23.45 6.08 -0.29
C ILE A 182 -24.00 7.48 0.07
N PRO A 183 -24.12 7.84 1.36
CA PRO A 183 -24.87 9.03 1.80
C PRO A 183 -24.14 10.35 1.52
N ARG A 184 -22.84 10.31 1.19
CA ARG A 184 -22.02 11.47 0.88
C ARG A 184 -20.87 11.07 -0.03
N LEU A 185 -20.12 12.03 -0.53
CA LEU A 185 -18.88 11.75 -1.28
C LEU A 185 -17.88 10.98 -0.40
N TYR A 186 -17.15 10.07 -1.00
CA TYR A 186 -16.11 9.28 -0.33
C TYR A 186 -14.78 10.03 -0.16
N GLN A 187 -14.68 11.26 -0.63
CA GLN A 187 -13.57 12.17 -0.34
C GLN A 187 -14.10 13.52 0.14
N LYS A 188 -13.25 14.29 0.79
CA LYS A 188 -13.57 15.68 1.12
C LYS A 188 -13.81 16.47 -0.14
N TYR A 189 -14.92 17.19 -0.22
CA TYR A 189 -15.24 18.01 -1.39
C TYR A 189 -14.33 19.23 -1.49
N VAL A 190 -13.62 19.33 -2.62
CA VAL A 190 -12.71 20.44 -2.95
C VAL A 190 -12.97 21.01 -4.35
N GLY A 191 -14.10 20.65 -4.97
CA GLY A 191 -14.52 21.13 -6.28
C GLY A 191 -14.07 20.25 -7.46
N HIS A 192 -13.35 19.17 -7.21
CA HIS A 192 -12.87 18.22 -8.21
C HIS A 192 -12.78 16.79 -7.62
N ASP A 193 -12.61 15.81 -8.49
CA ASP A 193 -12.32 14.43 -8.14
C ASP A 193 -10.95 14.31 -7.46
N ASN A 194 -10.82 13.42 -6.45
CA ASN A 194 -9.54 13.21 -5.76
C ASN A 194 -8.42 12.72 -6.71
N ASN A 195 -8.77 12.03 -7.80
CA ASN A 195 -7.83 11.67 -8.86
C ASN A 195 -7.41 12.86 -9.76
N ARG A 196 -7.83 14.08 -9.44
CA ARG A 196 -7.37 15.32 -10.08
C ARG A 196 -6.64 16.23 -9.10
N ASP A 197 -6.35 15.71 -7.90
CA ASP A 197 -5.70 16.50 -6.86
C ASP A 197 -4.17 16.38 -6.83
N SER A 198 -3.59 15.43 -7.56
CA SER A 198 -2.14 15.13 -7.52
C SER A 198 -1.22 16.32 -7.82
N TYR A 199 -1.68 17.28 -8.64
CA TYR A 199 -0.94 18.51 -8.95
C TYR A 199 -1.43 19.72 -8.16
N MET A 200 -2.66 19.71 -7.68
CA MET A 200 -3.27 20.80 -6.92
C MET A 200 -2.93 20.72 -5.43
N VAL A 201 -2.86 19.50 -4.88
CA VAL A 201 -2.51 19.19 -3.49
C VAL A 201 -3.39 19.97 -2.52
N THR A 202 -4.71 19.87 -2.69
CA THR A 202 -5.71 20.57 -1.87
C THR A 202 -6.34 19.70 -0.81
N GLN A 203 -6.13 18.38 -0.87
CA GLN A 203 -6.60 17.41 0.12
C GLN A 203 -5.45 16.97 1.04
N PRO A 204 -5.69 16.80 2.36
CA PRO A 204 -4.66 16.34 3.29
C PRO A 204 -4.00 15.01 2.87
N GLU A 205 -4.79 14.09 2.32
CA GLU A 205 -4.31 12.80 1.84
C GLU A 205 -3.29 12.98 0.72
N THR A 206 -3.59 13.87 -0.24
CA THR A 206 -2.69 14.17 -1.36
C THR A 206 -1.43 14.90 -0.88
N GLU A 207 -1.55 15.81 0.10
CA GLU A 207 -0.40 16.47 0.71
C GLU A 207 0.53 15.45 1.38
N ASN A 208 -0.03 14.53 2.18
CA ASN A 208 0.73 13.47 2.83
C ASN A 208 1.49 12.62 1.80
N ILE A 209 0.79 12.12 0.77
CA ILE A 209 1.37 11.30 -0.30
C ILE A 209 2.45 12.07 -1.07
N SER A 210 2.16 13.28 -1.51
CA SER A 210 3.09 14.11 -2.29
C SER A 210 4.38 14.42 -1.52
N ARG A 211 4.28 14.68 -0.23
CA ARG A 211 5.45 14.90 0.63
C ARG A 211 6.34 13.67 0.69
N ILE A 212 5.75 12.50 0.91
CA ILE A 212 6.49 11.23 0.97
C ILE A 212 7.15 10.94 -0.36
N MET A 213 6.40 11.01 -1.47
CA MET A 213 6.90 10.64 -2.79
C MET A 213 7.98 11.59 -3.32
N PHE A 214 7.77 12.91 -3.20
CA PHE A 214 8.59 13.89 -3.90
C PHE A 214 9.59 14.64 -3.01
N ARG A 215 9.59 14.40 -1.70
CA ARG A 215 10.51 15.08 -0.77
C ARG A 215 11.27 14.12 0.15
N GLU A 216 10.73 12.91 0.39
CA GLU A 216 11.34 11.97 1.34
C GLU A 216 11.89 10.71 0.68
N TRP A 217 11.12 10.02 -0.15
CA TRP A 217 11.48 8.70 -0.65
C TRP A 217 11.90 8.63 -2.11
N TYR A 218 11.41 9.51 -2.97
CA TYR A 218 11.75 9.56 -4.40
C TYR A 218 11.66 8.20 -5.11
N PRO A 219 10.50 7.52 -5.09
CA PRO A 219 10.37 6.17 -5.64
C PRO A 219 10.67 6.16 -7.14
N GLN A 220 11.34 5.10 -7.61
CA GLN A 220 11.65 4.89 -9.03
C GLN A 220 10.45 4.32 -9.79
N ILE A 221 9.55 3.63 -9.07
CA ILE A 221 8.32 3.06 -9.63
C ILE A 221 7.16 3.53 -8.77
N MET A 222 6.11 4.00 -9.44
CA MET A 222 4.83 4.32 -8.83
C MET A 222 3.74 3.48 -9.49
N TYR A 223 3.02 2.69 -8.69
CA TYR A 223 1.85 1.95 -9.10
C TYR A 223 0.63 2.44 -8.33
N ASN A 224 -0.30 3.04 -9.05
CA ASN A 224 -1.59 3.48 -8.51
C ASN A 224 -2.69 2.55 -9.01
N HIS A 225 -3.32 1.82 -8.10
CA HIS A 225 -4.30 0.79 -8.46
C HIS A 225 -5.70 1.39 -8.60
N HIS A 226 -6.26 1.25 -9.80
CA HIS A 226 -7.64 1.57 -10.14
C HIS A 226 -8.39 0.34 -10.64
N GLN A 227 -9.71 0.41 -10.63
CA GLN A 227 -10.58 -0.53 -11.33
C GLN A 227 -11.25 0.17 -12.52
N THR A 228 -11.41 -0.57 -13.62
CA THR A 228 -12.23 -0.09 -14.73
C THR A 228 -13.72 -0.20 -14.40
N GLY A 229 -14.53 0.69 -14.95
CA GLY A 229 -15.98 0.61 -14.84
C GLY A 229 -16.55 -0.67 -15.48
N PRO A 230 -17.78 -1.09 -15.11
CA PRO A 230 -18.37 -2.37 -15.52
C PRO A 230 -18.71 -2.46 -17.01
N SER A 231 -18.70 -1.37 -17.74
CA SER A 231 -19.13 -1.30 -19.14
C SER A 231 -17.97 -1.09 -20.10
N GLY A 232 -17.13 -2.10 -20.22
CA GLY A 232 -16.02 -2.11 -21.15
C GLY A 232 -14.67 -1.91 -20.48
N THR A 233 -13.69 -2.64 -20.97
CA THR A 233 -12.30 -2.52 -20.54
C THR A 233 -11.63 -1.53 -21.45
N VAL A 234 -11.04 -0.50 -20.86
CA VAL A 234 -10.15 0.40 -21.58
C VAL A 234 -8.73 -0.01 -21.24
N LEU A 235 -8.03 -0.48 -22.25
CA LEU A 235 -6.58 -0.70 -22.18
C LEU A 235 -5.91 0.54 -22.76
N PHE A 236 -4.96 1.09 -22.03
CA PHE A 236 -4.09 2.16 -22.47
C PHE A 236 -2.68 1.66 -22.67
#